data_8806c9a2af86090263b5f2855b14baa4
#
_entry.id   8806c9a2af86090263b5f2855b14baa4
#
_cell.length_a   1.000
_cell.length_b   1.000
_cell.length_c   1.000
_cell.angle_alpha   90.00
_cell.angle_beta   90.00
_cell.angle_gamma   90.00
#
_symmetry.space_group_name_H-M   'P 1'
#
loop_
_entity.id
_entity.type
_entity.pdbx_description
1 polymer ?
#
loop_
_entity_poly.entity_id
_entity_poly.type
_entity_poly.pdbx_seq_one_letter_code
_entity_poly.pdbx_strand_id
1 'polypeptide(L)'
;RRRRKIGKFPDPAKRVVINEAVCEGCGDCGVKSNCVSVMPLETEFGRKRTIDQSNCNKDFSCVNGFCPSFVTVEGGALKKPKKVGADAAADFGDLPTPAIPQLTKPFNMLVTGIGGTGVLTVGQVLGMAAFLEGKGLTILDMSGLAQKNGSVMSHVRIAPTQAMLNATRVAAGEANLVLGCDVLTTTAEDSLAKMAVGVTKAVINSAVVMPATFTKNADLKFPLGSMEREISEACGADAVSFLDATKLATRLMGDSIATNLFVLGYAWQKGLVPVLEATILRAIELNGAAIEMNKNAFLWGRRAAVDLKRVEEIAAPKIAVASTIKLSES
;
A
#
# COMPACT_ATOMS: atom_id res chain seq x y z
N ARG A 1 14.45 -0.44 -12.08
CA ARG A 1 14.13 -0.04 -10.70
C ARG A 1 14.59 -1.08 -9.67
N ARG A 2 14.16 -2.36 -9.73
CA ARG A 2 14.58 -3.41 -8.77
C ARG A 2 16.11 -3.52 -8.66
N ARG A 3 16.83 -3.58 -9.79
CA ARG A 3 18.31 -3.65 -9.81
C ARG A 3 18.96 -2.44 -9.15
N ARG A 4 18.39 -1.22 -9.30
CA ARG A 4 18.86 -0.02 -8.61
C ARG A 4 18.61 -0.10 -7.10
N LYS A 5 17.40 -0.50 -6.67
CA LYS A 5 17.08 -0.65 -5.24
C LYS A 5 18.00 -1.60 -4.49
N ILE A 6 18.50 -2.66 -5.16
CA ILE A 6 19.41 -3.66 -4.58
C ILE A 6 20.89 -3.39 -4.91
N GLY A 7 21.23 -2.21 -5.43
CA GLY A 7 22.62 -1.81 -5.74
C GLY A 7 23.25 -2.47 -6.96
N LYS A 8 22.52 -3.34 -7.70
CA LYS A 8 23.04 -4.02 -8.90
C LYS A 8 23.05 -3.15 -10.18
N PHE A 9 22.58 -1.92 -10.08
CA PHE A 9 22.60 -0.95 -11.17
C PHE A 9 22.76 0.45 -10.57
N PRO A 10 23.65 1.31 -11.11
CA PRO A 10 23.88 2.64 -10.55
C PRO A 10 22.60 3.47 -10.60
N ASP A 11 22.34 4.18 -9.50
CA ASP A 11 21.25 5.14 -9.44
C ASP A 11 21.76 6.49 -10.00
N PRO A 12 21.07 7.11 -10.97
CA PRO A 12 21.51 8.40 -11.50
C PRO A 12 21.60 9.44 -10.39
N ALA A 13 22.62 10.26 -10.42
CA ALA A 13 22.77 11.40 -9.50
C ALA A 13 21.71 12.48 -9.74
N LYS A 14 21.12 12.46 -10.94
CA LYS A 14 20.08 13.39 -11.38
C LYS A 14 18.69 12.97 -10.87
N ARG A 15 17.91 13.95 -10.42
CA ARG A 15 16.48 13.82 -10.10
C ARG A 15 15.71 14.92 -10.82
N VAL A 16 14.48 14.60 -11.20
CA VAL A 16 13.54 15.57 -11.76
C VAL A 16 12.41 15.79 -10.78
N VAL A 17 12.09 17.02 -10.51
CA VAL A 17 10.96 17.46 -9.68
C VAL A 17 10.15 18.48 -10.45
N ILE A 18 8.87 18.61 -10.12
CA ILE A 18 8.01 19.65 -10.66
C ILE A 18 7.86 20.72 -9.58
N ASN A 19 8.18 21.96 -9.92
CA ASN A 19 7.92 23.09 -9.04
C ASN A 19 6.42 23.43 -9.11
N GLU A 20 5.69 23.18 -8.04
CA GLU A 20 4.25 23.42 -7.97
C GLU A 20 3.87 24.89 -8.10
N ALA A 21 4.72 25.80 -7.65
CA ALA A 21 4.49 27.25 -7.79
C ALA A 21 4.54 27.74 -9.25
N VAL A 22 5.22 27.00 -10.13
CA VAL A 22 5.34 27.31 -11.57
C VAL A 22 4.42 26.43 -12.42
N CYS A 23 3.99 25.28 -11.91
CA CYS A 23 3.15 24.34 -12.61
C CYS A 23 1.74 24.90 -12.80
N GLU A 24 1.26 25.00 -14.04
CA GLU A 24 -0.11 25.43 -14.36
C GLU A 24 -1.15 24.28 -14.29
N GLY A 25 -0.71 23.04 -14.13
CA GLY A 25 -1.60 21.90 -14.04
C GLY A 25 -2.14 21.38 -15.39
N CYS A 26 -1.66 21.90 -16.53
CA CYS A 26 -2.18 21.58 -17.87
C CYS A 26 -2.16 20.09 -18.26
N GLY A 27 -1.32 19.26 -17.62
CA GLY A 27 -1.24 17.83 -17.86
C GLY A 27 -0.42 17.38 -19.06
N ASP A 28 0.08 18.28 -19.88
CA ASP A 28 0.88 18.00 -21.09
C ASP A 28 2.07 17.06 -20.85
N CYS A 29 2.73 17.22 -19.70
CA CYS A 29 3.83 16.34 -19.30
C CYS A 29 3.38 14.88 -19.15
N GLY A 30 2.19 14.62 -18.66
CA GLY A 30 1.59 13.28 -18.58
C GLY A 30 1.29 12.71 -19.96
N VAL A 31 0.61 13.48 -20.80
CA VAL A 31 0.22 13.07 -22.16
C VAL A 31 1.43 12.75 -23.01
N LYS A 32 2.45 13.63 -23.03
CA LYS A 32 3.64 13.48 -23.87
C LYS A 32 4.59 12.40 -23.39
N SER A 33 4.80 12.25 -22.08
CA SER A 33 5.70 11.24 -21.54
C SER A 33 5.01 9.89 -21.32
N ASN A 34 3.68 9.85 -21.24
CA ASN A 34 2.89 8.68 -20.86
C ASN A 34 3.42 8.04 -19.54
N CYS A 35 3.90 8.87 -18.63
CA CYS A 35 4.59 8.44 -17.42
C CYS A 35 3.63 8.36 -16.24
N VAL A 36 3.42 7.17 -15.70
CA VAL A 36 2.58 6.93 -14.52
C VAL A 36 3.16 7.48 -13.21
N SER A 37 4.40 7.97 -13.23
CA SER A 37 5.01 8.62 -12.06
C SER A 37 4.68 10.11 -11.97
N VAL A 38 4.13 10.70 -13.04
CA VAL A 38 3.60 12.08 -13.01
C VAL A 38 2.19 11.99 -12.43
N MET A 39 2.02 12.50 -11.22
CA MET A 39 0.82 12.39 -10.42
C MET A 39 0.15 13.76 -10.24
N PRO A 40 -1.17 13.81 -9.99
CA PRO A 40 -1.82 15.05 -9.57
C PRO A 40 -1.36 15.44 -8.17
N LEU A 41 -1.31 16.74 -7.93
CA LEU A 41 -1.09 17.35 -6.63
C LEU A 41 -2.18 18.41 -6.43
N GLU A 42 -3.09 18.17 -5.50
CA GLU A 42 -4.12 19.16 -5.15
C GLU A 42 -3.48 20.23 -4.28
N THR A 43 -3.63 21.48 -4.66
CA THR A 43 -3.14 22.65 -3.94
C THR A 43 -4.25 23.68 -3.76
N GLU A 44 -4.06 24.69 -2.91
CA GLU A 44 -4.96 25.82 -2.78
C GLU A 44 -5.15 26.61 -4.09
N PHE A 45 -4.19 26.53 -5.01
CA PHE A 45 -4.23 27.14 -6.34
C PHE A 45 -4.66 26.16 -7.44
N GLY A 46 -5.41 25.12 -7.08
CA GLY A 46 -5.90 24.08 -8.00
C GLY A 46 -4.95 22.91 -8.17
N ARG A 47 -5.31 22.02 -9.10
CA ARG A 47 -4.59 20.79 -9.35
C ARG A 47 -3.30 21.04 -10.11
N LYS A 48 -2.18 20.72 -9.49
CA LYS A 48 -0.82 20.77 -10.06
C LYS A 48 -0.33 19.35 -10.40
N ARG A 49 0.95 19.23 -10.73
CA ARG A 49 1.61 17.94 -10.98
C ARG A 49 2.81 17.76 -10.07
N THR A 50 3.07 16.54 -9.70
CA THR A 50 4.26 16.12 -8.96
C THR A 50 4.83 14.84 -9.54
N ILE A 51 6.06 14.50 -9.20
CA ILE A 51 6.68 13.24 -9.63
C ILE A 51 6.82 12.33 -8.40
N ASP A 52 6.14 11.19 -8.42
CA ASP A 52 6.38 10.14 -7.46
C ASP A 52 7.79 9.55 -7.67
N GLN A 53 8.74 10.00 -6.84
CA GLN A 53 10.14 9.58 -6.91
C GLN A 53 10.31 8.08 -6.61
N SER A 54 9.35 7.47 -5.89
CA SER A 54 9.39 6.05 -5.57
C SER A 54 9.03 5.18 -6.78
N ASN A 55 8.19 5.67 -7.69
CA ASN A 55 7.75 5.02 -8.92
C ASN A 55 8.55 5.43 -10.16
N CYS A 56 9.31 6.51 -10.10
CA CYS A 56 10.08 7.04 -11.21
C CYS A 56 11.13 6.03 -11.72
N ASN A 57 11.13 5.78 -13.03
CA ASN A 57 12.13 4.95 -13.69
C ASN A 57 13.46 5.67 -13.90
N LYS A 58 13.47 7.01 -13.81
CA LYS A 58 14.64 7.85 -14.08
C LYS A 58 15.17 7.68 -15.50
N ASP A 59 14.24 7.57 -16.46
CA ASP A 59 14.52 7.59 -17.90
C ASP A 59 14.48 9.02 -18.47
N PHE A 60 13.98 9.96 -17.67
CA PHE A 60 13.90 11.40 -17.98
C PHE A 60 13.06 11.75 -19.19
N SER A 61 12.24 10.86 -19.71
CA SER A 61 11.34 11.13 -20.86
C SER A 61 10.40 12.31 -20.60
N CYS A 62 10.05 12.57 -19.34
CA CYS A 62 9.19 13.69 -18.95
C CYS A 62 9.80 15.08 -19.17
N VAL A 63 11.13 15.19 -19.35
CA VAL A 63 11.82 16.47 -19.60
C VAL A 63 12.16 16.70 -21.08
N ASN A 64 11.71 15.83 -21.98
CA ASN A 64 11.91 16.01 -23.42
C ASN A 64 11.00 17.10 -24.01
N GLY A 65 10.04 17.61 -23.26
CA GLY A 65 9.22 18.77 -23.60
C GLY A 65 9.75 20.05 -22.98
N PHE A 66 9.28 21.19 -23.50
CA PHE A 66 9.59 22.50 -22.92
C PHE A 66 8.52 22.85 -21.87
N CYS A 67 8.86 22.69 -20.60
CA CYS A 67 7.99 23.08 -19.49
C CYS A 67 8.84 23.71 -18.36
N PRO A 68 8.60 25.01 -18.03
CA PRO A 68 9.43 25.73 -17.05
C PRO A 68 9.29 25.23 -15.62
N SER A 69 8.25 24.44 -15.33
CA SER A 69 8.06 23.89 -13.98
C SER A 69 8.96 22.70 -13.66
N PHE A 70 9.60 22.08 -14.65
CA PHE A 70 10.51 20.97 -14.42
C PHE A 70 11.87 21.46 -13.95
N VAL A 71 12.26 21.00 -12.77
CA VAL A 71 13.56 21.32 -12.16
C VAL A 71 14.38 20.05 -12.05
N THR A 72 15.63 20.14 -12.48
CA THR A 72 16.61 19.05 -12.33
C THR A 72 17.46 19.31 -11.09
N VAL A 73 17.53 18.32 -10.21
CA VAL A 73 18.41 18.33 -9.03
C VAL A 73 19.55 17.35 -9.28
N GLU A 74 20.77 17.83 -9.28
CA GLU A 74 21.97 17.02 -9.44
C GLU A 74 22.68 16.78 -8.10
N GLY A 75 23.23 15.56 -7.92
CA GLY A 75 23.90 15.17 -6.69
C GLY A 75 22.98 15.01 -5.46
N GLY A 76 21.67 15.22 -5.63
CA GLY A 76 20.69 15.09 -4.57
C GLY A 76 20.33 13.64 -4.24
N ALA A 77 20.16 13.35 -2.96
CA ALA A 77 19.56 12.11 -2.48
C ALA A 77 18.15 12.36 -1.92
N LEU A 78 17.27 11.38 -2.04
CA LEU A 78 15.96 11.48 -1.38
C LEU A 78 16.18 11.61 0.14
N LYS A 79 15.59 12.65 0.74
CA LYS A 79 15.58 12.78 2.19
C LYS A 79 14.78 11.60 2.76
N LYS A 80 15.46 10.68 3.41
CA LYS A 80 14.78 9.63 4.14
C LYS A 80 14.03 10.28 5.31
N PRO A 81 12.72 10.03 5.49
CA PRO A 81 12.06 10.47 6.70
C PRO A 81 12.83 9.94 7.90
N LYS A 82 12.94 10.76 8.94
CA LYS A 82 13.50 10.27 10.20
C LYS A 82 12.61 9.11 10.62
N LYS A 83 13.19 7.93 10.83
CA LYS A 83 12.46 6.79 11.40
C LYS A 83 11.75 7.30 12.65
N VAL A 84 10.46 7.05 12.75
CA VAL A 84 9.73 7.32 13.99
C VAL A 84 10.44 6.48 15.05
N GLY A 85 10.96 7.13 16.09
CA GLY A 85 11.85 6.50 17.06
C GLY A 85 11.17 5.37 17.82
N ALA A 86 11.97 4.53 18.42
CA ALA A 86 11.51 3.47 19.33
C ALA A 86 10.61 4.04 20.46
N ASP A 87 10.87 5.28 20.88
CA ASP A 87 10.11 5.98 21.91
C ASP A 87 8.62 6.15 21.55
N ALA A 88 8.30 6.50 20.30
CA ALA A 88 6.92 6.61 19.84
C ALA A 88 6.20 5.25 19.77
N ALA A 89 6.95 4.17 19.62
CA ALA A 89 6.42 2.81 19.67
C ALA A 89 6.19 2.35 21.13
N ALA A 90 7.05 2.78 22.05
CA ALA A 90 6.93 2.48 23.49
C ALA A 90 5.68 3.11 24.12
N ASP A 91 5.20 4.21 23.57
CA ASP A 91 3.97 4.89 24.01
C ASP A 91 2.70 4.04 23.94
N PHE A 92 2.69 2.96 23.15
CA PHE A 92 1.54 2.06 23.04
C PHE A 92 1.53 0.95 24.10
N GLY A 93 2.63 0.78 24.84
CA GLY A 93 2.77 -0.36 25.77
C GLY A 93 2.59 -1.71 25.07
N ASP A 94 2.16 -2.71 25.84
CA ASP A 94 1.84 -4.04 25.32
C ASP A 94 0.49 -4.00 24.58
N LEU A 95 0.52 -4.38 23.31
CA LEU A 95 -0.70 -4.46 22.51
C LEU A 95 -1.54 -5.67 22.93
N PRO A 96 -2.87 -5.52 23.06
CA PRO A 96 -3.73 -6.65 23.38
C PRO A 96 -3.64 -7.72 22.28
N THR A 97 -3.62 -8.99 22.70
CA THR A 97 -3.69 -10.11 21.74
C THR A 97 -5.15 -10.30 21.33
N PRO A 98 -5.48 -10.21 20.03
CA PRO A 98 -6.84 -10.43 19.57
C PRO A 98 -7.24 -11.91 19.63
N ALA A 99 -8.54 -12.17 19.68
CA ALA A 99 -9.04 -13.53 19.49
C ALA A 99 -8.77 -13.97 18.04
N ILE A 100 -8.01 -15.05 17.88
CA ILE A 100 -7.70 -15.61 16.56
C ILE A 100 -8.88 -16.48 16.08
N PRO A 101 -9.34 -16.34 14.82
CA PRO A 101 -10.43 -17.15 14.28
C PRO A 101 -10.13 -18.65 14.37
N GLN A 102 -11.03 -19.40 14.99
CA GLN A 102 -10.95 -20.85 15.05
C GLN A 102 -11.31 -21.46 13.69
N LEU A 103 -10.42 -22.28 13.17
CA LEU A 103 -10.64 -22.95 11.88
C LEU A 103 -11.40 -24.28 12.07
N THR A 104 -12.65 -24.32 11.67
CA THR A 104 -13.45 -25.55 11.56
C THR A 104 -13.74 -25.94 10.11
N LYS A 105 -13.55 -25.00 9.19
CA LYS A 105 -13.73 -25.11 7.74
C LYS A 105 -12.67 -24.26 7.04
N PRO A 106 -12.51 -24.38 5.72
CA PRO A 106 -11.61 -23.48 4.97
C PRO A 106 -11.94 -22.01 5.21
N PHE A 107 -10.91 -21.22 5.50
CA PHE A 107 -10.96 -19.77 5.64
C PHE A 107 -10.35 -19.16 4.38
N ASN A 108 -11.15 -18.39 3.67
CA ASN A 108 -10.82 -17.85 2.37
C ASN A 108 -10.43 -16.38 2.47
N MET A 109 -9.23 -16.04 2.05
CA MET A 109 -8.75 -14.66 2.00
C MET A 109 -8.46 -14.25 0.58
N LEU A 110 -8.77 -13.00 0.28
CA LEU A 110 -8.43 -12.35 -0.98
C LEU A 110 -7.49 -11.18 -0.68
N VAL A 111 -6.33 -11.16 -1.32
CA VAL A 111 -5.40 -10.02 -1.25
C VAL A 111 -5.35 -9.37 -2.60
N THR A 112 -5.76 -8.10 -2.68
CA THR A 112 -5.84 -7.35 -3.95
C THR A 112 -4.90 -6.16 -3.92
N GLY A 113 -4.36 -5.78 -5.06
CA GLY A 113 -3.52 -4.59 -5.15
C GLY A 113 -2.77 -4.46 -6.47
N ILE A 114 -1.86 -3.52 -6.51
CA ILE A 114 -1.09 -3.19 -7.72
C ILE A 114 0.18 -4.03 -7.81
N GLY A 115 0.45 -4.59 -8.97
CA GLY A 115 1.65 -5.37 -9.25
C GLY A 115 2.94 -4.58 -8.97
N GLY A 116 3.91 -5.25 -8.34
CA GLY A 116 5.21 -4.66 -7.98
C GLY A 116 5.23 -3.89 -6.66
N THR A 117 4.12 -3.79 -5.93
CA THR A 117 4.04 -3.16 -4.61
C THR A 117 4.18 -4.15 -3.44
N GLY A 118 4.33 -5.44 -3.71
CA GLY A 118 4.52 -6.47 -2.68
C GLY A 118 3.22 -7.18 -2.24
N VAL A 119 2.15 -7.11 -3.02
CA VAL A 119 0.88 -7.82 -2.75
C VAL A 119 1.10 -9.32 -2.58
N LEU A 120 1.84 -9.94 -3.49
CA LEU A 120 2.16 -11.38 -3.42
C LEU A 120 2.94 -11.77 -2.15
N THR A 121 3.72 -10.84 -1.61
CA THR A 121 4.46 -11.08 -0.36
C THR A 121 3.51 -11.32 0.82
N VAL A 122 2.35 -10.67 0.85
CA VAL A 122 1.33 -10.90 1.90
C VAL A 122 0.81 -12.33 1.82
N GLY A 123 0.44 -12.80 0.62
CA GLY A 123 0.00 -14.19 0.41
C GLY A 123 1.08 -15.21 0.83
N GLN A 124 2.34 -14.95 0.44
CA GLN A 124 3.49 -15.81 0.80
C GLN A 124 3.74 -15.85 2.32
N VAL A 125 3.66 -14.69 3.01
CA VAL A 125 3.81 -14.60 4.47
C VAL A 125 2.68 -15.36 5.17
N LEU A 126 1.42 -15.17 4.73
CA LEU A 126 0.27 -15.88 5.29
C LEU A 126 0.38 -17.40 5.07
N GLY A 127 0.76 -17.82 3.87
CA GLY A 127 0.95 -19.23 3.55
C GLY A 127 2.07 -19.87 4.36
N MET A 128 3.22 -19.19 4.50
CA MET A 128 4.31 -19.69 5.32
C MET A 128 3.92 -19.75 6.80
N ALA A 129 3.19 -18.76 7.31
CA ALA A 129 2.67 -18.78 8.69
C ALA A 129 1.73 -19.97 8.92
N ALA A 130 0.79 -20.22 8.00
CA ALA A 130 -0.10 -21.38 8.06
C ALA A 130 0.67 -22.71 8.00
N PHE A 131 1.67 -22.80 7.13
CA PHE A 131 2.55 -23.98 7.05
C PHE A 131 3.30 -24.25 8.36
N LEU A 132 3.87 -23.22 8.98
CA LEU A 132 4.56 -23.34 10.27
C LEU A 132 3.63 -23.83 11.41
N GLU A 133 2.33 -23.59 11.28
CA GLU A 133 1.30 -24.05 12.22
C GLU A 133 0.72 -25.44 11.86
N GLY A 134 1.25 -26.10 10.84
CA GLY A 134 0.75 -27.41 10.38
C GLY A 134 -0.65 -27.36 9.75
N LYS A 135 -1.12 -26.19 9.33
CA LYS A 135 -2.43 -26.00 8.70
C LYS A 135 -2.36 -26.34 7.20
N GLY A 136 -3.48 -26.77 6.65
CA GLY A 136 -3.64 -26.89 5.21
C GLY A 136 -3.68 -25.51 4.56
N LEU A 137 -3.06 -25.34 3.39
CA LEU A 137 -3.05 -24.07 2.67
C LEU A 137 -3.02 -24.26 1.16
N THR A 138 -3.64 -23.32 0.44
CA THR A 138 -3.43 -23.10 -0.99
C THR A 138 -3.28 -21.63 -1.27
N ILE A 139 -2.39 -21.28 -2.20
CA ILE A 139 -2.20 -19.91 -2.69
C ILE A 139 -2.29 -19.97 -4.21
N LEU A 140 -3.11 -19.07 -4.76
CA LEU A 140 -3.19 -18.85 -6.20
C LEU A 140 -3.02 -17.36 -6.47
N ASP A 141 -1.90 -17.02 -7.08
CA ASP A 141 -1.59 -15.65 -7.48
C ASP A 141 -2.03 -15.42 -8.92
N MET A 142 -2.89 -14.44 -9.11
CA MET A 142 -3.36 -13.99 -10.42
C MET A 142 -2.78 -12.61 -10.70
N SER A 143 -2.01 -12.50 -11.78
CA SER A 143 -1.46 -11.22 -12.23
C SER A 143 -1.88 -10.95 -13.67
N GLY A 144 -2.23 -9.69 -13.96
CA GLY A 144 -2.45 -9.25 -15.33
C GLY A 144 -1.16 -9.24 -16.16
N LEU A 145 -1.30 -9.16 -17.47
CA LEU A 145 -0.17 -9.10 -18.42
C LEU A 145 0.60 -7.76 -18.39
N ALA A 146 0.13 -6.79 -17.63
CA ALA A 146 0.80 -5.51 -17.51
C ALA A 146 2.15 -5.67 -16.79
N GLN A 147 3.22 -5.26 -17.44
CA GLN A 147 4.59 -5.34 -16.89
C GLN A 147 4.80 -4.47 -15.65
N LYS A 148 3.93 -3.47 -15.43
CA LYS A 148 3.95 -2.54 -14.30
C LYS A 148 2.55 -2.07 -13.96
N ASN A 149 2.28 -1.95 -12.66
CA ASN A 149 1.04 -1.40 -12.13
C ASN A 149 -0.25 -2.13 -12.60
N GLY A 150 -0.14 -3.38 -13.04
CA GLY A 150 -1.30 -4.21 -13.33
C GLY A 150 -1.99 -4.67 -12.05
N SER A 151 -3.27 -4.99 -12.15
CA SER A 151 -4.03 -5.60 -11.05
C SER A 151 -3.44 -6.96 -10.68
N VAL A 152 -3.31 -7.20 -9.39
CA VAL A 152 -2.87 -8.47 -8.81
C VAL A 152 -3.88 -8.90 -7.76
N MET A 153 -4.22 -10.17 -7.80
CA MET A 153 -5.11 -10.80 -6.85
C MET A 153 -4.47 -12.11 -6.36
N SER A 154 -4.38 -12.29 -5.06
CA SER A 154 -3.91 -13.53 -4.45
C SER A 154 -5.06 -14.17 -3.67
N HIS A 155 -5.43 -15.38 -4.05
CA HIS A 155 -6.36 -16.21 -3.31
C HIS A 155 -5.58 -17.03 -2.30
N VAL A 156 -5.82 -16.80 -1.02
CA VAL A 156 -5.17 -17.53 0.07
C VAL A 156 -6.24 -18.30 0.83
N ARG A 157 -6.14 -19.61 0.86
CA ARG A 157 -7.09 -20.47 1.57
C ARG A 157 -6.35 -21.26 2.64
N ILE A 158 -6.82 -21.18 3.87
CA ILE A 158 -6.24 -21.86 5.02
C ILE A 158 -7.31 -22.76 5.65
N ALA A 159 -6.96 -23.99 5.99
CA ALA A 159 -7.87 -24.94 6.59
C ALA A 159 -7.21 -25.71 7.74
N PRO A 160 -7.96 -26.37 8.63
CA PRO A 160 -7.39 -27.24 9.65
C PRO A 160 -6.43 -28.29 9.08
N THR A 161 -6.78 -28.86 7.95
CA THR A 161 -5.96 -29.88 7.26
C THR A 161 -5.94 -29.63 5.75
N GLN A 162 -4.90 -30.12 5.08
CA GLN A 162 -4.77 -29.99 3.63
C GLN A 162 -5.89 -30.72 2.87
N ALA A 163 -6.39 -31.81 3.40
CA ALA A 163 -7.47 -32.61 2.79
C ALA A 163 -8.81 -31.85 2.67
N MET A 164 -8.99 -30.76 3.42
CA MET A 164 -10.20 -29.92 3.33
C MET A 164 -10.15 -28.89 2.19
N LEU A 165 -9.04 -28.79 1.48
CA LEU A 165 -8.84 -27.80 0.40
C LEU A 165 -8.91 -28.48 -0.96
N ASN A 166 -10.09 -28.42 -1.59
CA ASN A 166 -10.36 -29.06 -2.87
C ASN A 166 -10.19 -28.13 -4.10
N ALA A 167 -10.04 -26.83 -3.87
CA ALA A 167 -9.84 -25.84 -4.91
C ALA A 167 -8.84 -24.78 -4.46
N THR A 168 -8.15 -24.16 -5.39
CA THR A 168 -7.20 -23.07 -5.11
C THR A 168 -7.84 -21.70 -5.17
N ARG A 169 -8.88 -21.53 -6.00
CA ARG A 169 -9.58 -20.25 -6.19
C ARG A 169 -10.71 -20.10 -5.16
N VAL A 170 -10.83 -18.92 -4.61
CA VAL A 170 -11.99 -18.52 -3.78
C VAL A 170 -13.21 -18.39 -4.68
N ALA A 171 -14.29 -19.04 -4.36
CA ALA A 171 -15.53 -18.98 -5.12
C ALA A 171 -16.29 -17.66 -4.90
N ALA A 172 -17.32 -17.42 -5.68
CA ALA A 172 -18.16 -16.22 -5.54
C ALA A 172 -18.84 -16.21 -4.17
N GLY A 173 -18.80 -15.05 -3.49
CA GLY A 173 -19.41 -14.86 -2.18
C GLY A 173 -18.74 -15.58 -1.01
N GLU A 174 -17.56 -16.22 -1.21
CA GLU A 174 -16.93 -17.06 -0.18
C GLU A 174 -15.71 -16.42 0.51
N ALA A 175 -15.33 -15.21 0.17
CA ALA A 175 -14.22 -14.55 0.85
C ALA A 175 -14.60 -14.20 2.29
N ASN A 176 -13.88 -14.76 3.26
CA ASN A 176 -14.05 -14.39 4.69
C ASN A 176 -13.33 -13.08 5.01
N LEU A 177 -12.16 -12.85 4.38
CA LEU A 177 -11.38 -11.63 4.55
C LEU A 177 -10.90 -11.11 3.21
N VAL A 178 -11.05 -9.81 3.00
CA VAL A 178 -10.41 -9.08 1.90
C VAL A 178 -9.39 -8.10 2.44
N LEU A 179 -8.14 -8.26 2.01
CA LEU A 179 -7.05 -7.31 2.25
C LEU A 179 -6.85 -6.49 0.97
N GLY A 180 -7.52 -5.34 0.89
CA GLY A 180 -7.42 -4.43 -0.24
C GLY A 180 -6.21 -3.50 -0.09
N CYS A 181 -5.07 -3.88 -0.66
CA CYS A 181 -3.88 -3.05 -0.68
C CYS A 181 -3.99 -1.85 -1.63
N ASP A 182 -5.00 -1.86 -2.49
CA ASP A 182 -5.36 -0.78 -3.41
C ASP A 182 -6.88 -0.82 -3.66
N VAL A 183 -7.54 0.34 -3.51
CA VAL A 183 -8.99 0.43 -3.62
C VAL A 183 -9.49 0.14 -5.05
N LEU A 184 -8.77 0.60 -6.08
CA LEU A 184 -9.16 0.42 -7.49
C LEU A 184 -9.16 -1.07 -7.89
N THR A 185 -8.16 -1.83 -7.45
CA THR A 185 -8.09 -3.27 -7.72
C THR A 185 -9.11 -4.05 -6.90
N THR A 186 -9.48 -3.54 -5.73
CA THR A 186 -10.48 -4.15 -4.86
C THR A 186 -11.91 -3.99 -5.42
N THR A 187 -12.20 -2.89 -6.11
CA THR A 187 -13.49 -2.66 -6.78
C THR A 187 -13.62 -3.32 -8.16
N ALA A 188 -12.59 -4.04 -8.63
CA ALA A 188 -12.72 -4.82 -9.83
C ALA A 188 -13.84 -5.89 -9.67
N GLU A 189 -14.62 -6.11 -10.71
CA GLU A 189 -15.78 -7.02 -10.72
C GLU A 189 -15.43 -8.40 -10.16
N ASP A 190 -14.28 -8.98 -10.57
CA ASP A 190 -13.83 -10.29 -10.08
C ASP A 190 -13.50 -10.29 -8.58
N SER A 191 -13.10 -9.15 -8.00
CA SER A 191 -12.87 -8.99 -6.56
C SER A 191 -14.20 -8.86 -5.81
N LEU A 192 -15.09 -7.97 -6.26
CA LEU A 192 -16.40 -7.76 -5.65
C LEU A 192 -17.24 -9.04 -5.67
N ALA A 193 -17.19 -9.80 -6.76
CA ALA A 193 -17.90 -11.08 -6.88
C ALA A 193 -17.49 -12.13 -5.84
N LYS A 194 -16.35 -11.97 -5.15
CA LYS A 194 -15.92 -12.88 -4.07
C LYS A 194 -16.47 -12.48 -2.70
N MET A 195 -17.01 -11.28 -2.59
CA MET A 195 -17.53 -10.74 -1.34
C MET A 195 -19.01 -11.08 -1.15
N ALA A 196 -19.43 -11.17 0.10
CA ALA A 196 -20.84 -11.33 0.46
C ALA A 196 -21.13 -10.68 1.81
N VAL A 197 -22.31 -10.06 1.92
CA VAL A 197 -22.83 -9.47 3.16
C VAL A 197 -22.98 -10.57 4.23
N GLY A 198 -22.51 -10.29 5.45
CA GLY A 198 -22.56 -11.24 6.56
C GLY A 198 -21.46 -12.31 6.54
N VAL A 199 -20.69 -12.42 5.46
CA VAL A 199 -19.58 -13.38 5.32
C VAL A 199 -18.23 -12.66 5.32
N THR A 200 -18.10 -11.62 4.49
CA THR A 200 -16.83 -10.94 4.22
C THR A 200 -16.56 -9.82 5.22
N LYS A 201 -15.37 -9.83 5.80
CA LYS A 201 -14.77 -8.65 6.45
C LYS A 201 -13.70 -8.08 5.52
N ALA A 202 -13.52 -6.75 5.52
CA ALA A 202 -12.56 -6.13 4.64
C ALA A 202 -11.72 -5.06 5.35
N VAL A 203 -10.43 -5.01 5.03
CA VAL A 203 -9.51 -3.93 5.43
C VAL A 203 -8.91 -3.35 4.15
N ILE A 204 -9.22 -2.10 3.86
CA ILE A 204 -8.97 -1.48 2.57
C ILE A 204 -8.07 -0.26 2.72
N ASN A 205 -7.00 -0.25 1.97
CA ASN A 205 -6.17 0.93 1.80
C ASN A 205 -6.88 1.93 0.89
N SER A 206 -7.33 3.05 1.44
CA SER A 206 -8.06 4.11 0.71
C SER A 206 -7.15 5.11 0.00
N ALA A 207 -5.83 4.89 0.01
CA ALA A 207 -4.89 5.77 -0.69
C ALA A 207 -5.21 5.83 -2.20
N VAL A 208 -5.32 7.04 -2.73
CA VAL A 208 -5.61 7.26 -4.14
C VAL A 208 -4.36 7.04 -4.97
N VAL A 209 -4.40 6.04 -5.86
CA VAL A 209 -3.39 5.81 -6.90
C VAL A 209 -4.04 5.98 -8.25
N MET A 210 -3.63 7.02 -8.99
CA MET A 210 -4.21 7.31 -10.30
C MET A 210 -3.93 6.18 -11.29
N PRO A 211 -4.94 5.69 -12.03
CA PRO A 211 -4.77 4.72 -13.09
C PRO A 211 -4.01 5.32 -14.28
N ALA A 212 -3.48 4.47 -15.17
CA ALA A 212 -2.73 4.91 -16.35
C ALA A 212 -3.53 5.83 -17.28
N THR A 213 -4.85 5.77 -17.26
CA THR A 213 -5.75 6.66 -18.01
C THR A 213 -5.61 8.13 -17.61
N PHE A 214 -5.11 8.43 -16.40
CA PHE A 214 -4.79 9.78 -15.98
C PHE A 214 -3.78 10.47 -16.88
N THR A 215 -2.87 9.74 -17.50
CA THR A 215 -1.90 10.29 -18.46
C THR A 215 -2.57 10.87 -19.70
N LYS A 216 -3.76 10.37 -20.06
CA LYS A 216 -4.54 10.82 -21.22
C LYS A 216 -5.63 11.82 -20.87
N ASN A 217 -6.09 11.81 -19.62
CA ASN A 217 -7.11 12.72 -19.11
C ASN A 217 -6.60 13.41 -17.85
N ALA A 218 -6.10 14.63 -18.01
CA ALA A 218 -5.51 15.43 -16.93
C ALA A 218 -6.50 15.79 -15.83
N ASP A 219 -7.79 15.86 -16.16
CA ASP A 219 -8.88 16.25 -15.24
C ASP A 219 -9.58 15.05 -14.62
N LEU A 220 -9.09 13.84 -14.86
CA LEU A 220 -9.65 12.63 -14.28
C LEU A 220 -9.79 12.77 -12.76
N LYS A 221 -11.02 12.71 -12.29
CA LYS A 221 -11.32 12.64 -10.85
C LYS A 221 -11.35 11.18 -10.44
N PHE A 222 -10.61 10.85 -9.39
CA PHE A 222 -10.63 9.50 -8.84
C PHE A 222 -11.94 9.29 -8.07
N PRO A 223 -12.76 8.30 -8.41
CA PRO A 223 -14.09 8.13 -7.84
C PRO A 223 -14.05 7.37 -6.51
N LEU A 224 -13.21 7.81 -5.55
CA LEU A 224 -12.98 7.10 -4.28
C LEU A 224 -14.30 6.81 -3.55
N GLY A 225 -15.17 7.80 -3.40
CA GLY A 225 -16.41 7.64 -2.64
C GLY A 225 -17.40 6.64 -3.27
N SER A 226 -17.42 6.47 -4.61
CA SER A 226 -18.21 5.39 -5.22
C SER A 226 -17.60 4.02 -4.99
N MET A 227 -16.27 3.91 -5.08
CA MET A 227 -15.55 2.66 -4.83
C MET A 227 -15.71 2.19 -3.38
N GLU A 228 -15.61 3.09 -2.40
CA GLU A 228 -15.84 2.78 -0.99
C GLU A 228 -17.28 2.31 -0.75
N ARG A 229 -18.25 2.91 -1.45
CA ARG A 229 -19.65 2.51 -1.38
C ARG A 229 -19.86 1.11 -1.97
N GLU A 230 -19.32 0.82 -3.15
CA GLU A 230 -19.43 -0.48 -3.80
C GLU A 230 -18.86 -1.60 -2.92
N ILE A 231 -17.69 -1.38 -2.30
CA ILE A 231 -17.10 -2.34 -1.36
C ILE A 231 -17.99 -2.52 -0.12
N SER A 232 -18.51 -1.40 0.41
CA SER A 232 -19.39 -1.42 1.58
C SER A 232 -20.72 -2.14 1.30
N GLU A 233 -21.27 -1.99 0.11
CA GLU A 233 -22.47 -2.71 -0.33
C GLU A 233 -22.19 -4.22 -0.49
N ALA A 234 -21.01 -4.60 -1.02
CA ALA A 234 -20.64 -5.98 -1.21
C ALA A 234 -20.38 -6.75 0.09
N CYS A 235 -19.88 -6.08 1.13
CA CYS A 235 -19.52 -6.71 2.42
C CYS A 235 -20.53 -6.43 3.54
N GLY A 236 -21.26 -5.33 3.45
CA GLY A 236 -21.99 -4.68 4.55
C GLY A 236 -21.14 -3.57 5.18
N ALA A 237 -21.73 -2.41 5.43
CA ALA A 237 -21.04 -1.19 5.87
C ALA A 237 -20.18 -1.39 7.13
N ASP A 238 -20.70 -2.13 8.12
CA ASP A 238 -20.01 -2.40 9.39
C ASP A 238 -18.89 -3.48 9.26
N ALA A 239 -18.75 -4.06 8.09
CA ALA A 239 -17.79 -5.11 7.82
C ALA A 239 -16.47 -4.60 7.22
N VAL A 240 -16.39 -3.31 6.87
CA VAL A 240 -15.26 -2.73 6.16
C VAL A 240 -14.55 -1.69 7.02
N SER A 241 -13.22 -1.74 7.00
CA SER A 241 -12.36 -0.69 7.57
C SER A 241 -11.56 -0.04 6.45
N PHE A 242 -11.77 1.26 6.25
CA PHE A 242 -10.97 2.07 5.32
C PHE A 242 -9.91 2.85 6.09
N LEU A 243 -8.70 2.91 5.57
CA LEU A 243 -7.60 3.71 6.12
C LEU A 243 -6.57 4.05 5.04
N ASP A 244 -5.97 5.23 5.09
CA ASP A 244 -4.84 5.60 4.22
C ASP A 244 -3.55 4.96 4.74
N ALA A 245 -3.45 3.64 4.55
CA ALA A 245 -2.31 2.86 4.98
C ALA A 245 -1.01 3.26 4.25
N THR A 246 -1.10 3.72 3.01
CA THR A 246 0.07 4.18 2.24
C THR A 246 0.69 5.43 2.85
N LYS A 247 -0.12 6.39 3.23
CA LYS A 247 0.34 7.61 3.89
C LYS A 247 0.98 7.29 5.24
N LEU A 248 0.32 6.46 6.05
CA LEU A 248 0.83 6.05 7.36
C LEU A 248 2.14 5.28 7.23
N ALA A 249 2.18 4.24 6.40
CA ALA A 249 3.38 3.43 6.18
C ALA A 249 4.55 4.26 5.64
N THR A 250 4.29 5.14 4.66
CA THR A 250 5.33 6.02 4.09
C THR A 250 5.91 6.97 5.14
N ARG A 251 5.07 7.54 5.99
CA ARG A 251 5.52 8.49 7.02
C ARG A 251 6.26 7.81 8.16
N LEU A 252 5.83 6.63 8.57
CA LEU A 252 6.42 5.89 9.69
C LEU A 252 7.69 5.13 9.29
N MET A 253 7.72 4.47 8.12
CA MET A 253 8.82 3.64 7.65
C MET A 253 9.66 4.27 6.53
N GLY A 254 9.17 5.33 5.89
CA GLY A 254 9.89 6.01 4.82
C GLY A 254 9.76 5.38 3.42
N ASP A 255 8.99 4.33 3.26
CA ASP A 255 8.74 3.69 1.95
C ASP A 255 7.30 3.14 1.90
N SER A 256 6.60 3.45 0.82
CA SER A 256 5.24 2.95 0.57
C SER A 256 5.17 1.42 0.38
N ILE A 257 6.31 0.75 0.16
CA ILE A 257 6.36 -0.72 0.07
C ILE A 257 5.90 -1.41 1.37
N ALA A 258 5.95 -0.70 2.48
CA ALA A 258 5.53 -1.19 3.79
C ALA A 258 3.99 -1.26 3.96
N THR A 259 3.21 -0.65 3.05
CA THR A 259 1.75 -0.54 3.11
C THR A 259 1.07 -1.89 3.33
N ASN A 260 1.47 -2.91 2.58
CA ASN A 260 0.74 -4.17 2.55
C ASN A 260 0.88 -4.96 3.87
N LEU A 261 2.08 -4.94 4.47
CA LEU A 261 2.30 -5.55 5.80
C LEU A 261 1.65 -4.72 6.92
N PHE A 262 1.51 -3.40 6.74
CA PHE A 262 0.75 -2.56 7.63
C PHE A 262 -0.75 -2.93 7.59
N VAL A 263 -1.34 -3.11 6.41
CA VAL A 263 -2.73 -3.58 6.24
C VAL A 263 -2.93 -4.95 6.87
N LEU A 264 -1.98 -5.88 6.68
CA LEU A 264 -2.01 -7.19 7.32
C LEU A 264 -1.98 -7.08 8.86
N GLY A 265 -1.11 -6.22 9.42
CA GLY A 265 -1.02 -5.99 10.86
C GLY A 265 -2.31 -5.41 11.44
N TYR A 266 -2.93 -4.48 10.73
CA TYR A 266 -4.23 -3.92 11.10
C TYR A 266 -5.32 -5.01 11.13
N ALA A 267 -5.43 -5.80 10.07
CA ALA A 267 -6.41 -6.89 9.98
C ALA A 267 -6.17 -7.97 11.05
N TRP A 268 -4.91 -8.29 11.34
CA TRP A 268 -4.56 -9.26 12.37
C TRP A 268 -5.01 -8.79 13.75
N GLN A 269 -4.73 -7.53 14.09
CA GLN A 269 -5.12 -6.96 15.39
C GLN A 269 -6.64 -6.87 15.56
N LYS A 270 -7.40 -6.76 14.47
CA LYS A 270 -8.87 -6.85 14.48
C LYS A 270 -9.40 -8.28 14.62
N GLY A 271 -8.51 -9.29 14.78
CA GLY A 271 -8.92 -10.69 14.92
C GLY A 271 -9.43 -11.31 13.61
N LEU A 272 -9.00 -10.80 12.46
CA LEU A 272 -9.52 -11.24 11.15
C LEU A 272 -8.63 -12.28 10.46
N VAL A 273 -7.45 -12.56 10.98
CA VAL A 273 -6.46 -13.44 10.33
C VAL A 273 -6.25 -14.71 11.16
N PRO A 274 -6.42 -15.91 10.58
CA PRO A 274 -6.47 -17.17 11.33
C PRO A 274 -5.09 -17.82 11.57
N VAL A 275 -4.04 -17.01 11.78
CA VAL A 275 -2.69 -17.47 12.12
C VAL A 275 -2.10 -16.62 13.24
N LEU A 276 -1.15 -17.18 13.99
CA LEU A 276 -0.54 -16.53 15.14
C LEU A 276 0.46 -15.43 14.71
N GLU A 277 0.62 -14.42 15.57
CA GLU A 277 1.62 -13.36 15.37
C GLU A 277 3.03 -13.92 15.21
N ALA A 278 3.42 -14.81 16.10
CA ALA A 278 4.76 -15.39 16.13
C ALA A 278 5.11 -16.08 14.80
N THR A 279 4.14 -16.76 14.18
CA THR A 279 4.33 -17.42 12.89
C THR A 279 4.37 -16.44 11.74
N ILE A 280 3.60 -15.34 11.79
CA ILE A 280 3.69 -14.24 10.81
C ILE A 280 5.08 -13.59 10.87
N LEU A 281 5.56 -13.23 12.06
CA LEU A 281 6.87 -12.62 12.23
C LEU A 281 7.99 -13.57 11.77
N ARG A 282 7.86 -14.86 12.06
CA ARG A 282 8.80 -15.88 11.57
C ARG A 282 8.74 -16.05 10.04
N ALA A 283 7.56 -15.99 9.44
CA ALA A 283 7.39 -16.02 8.00
C ALA A 283 8.04 -14.81 7.31
N ILE A 284 7.95 -13.62 7.92
CA ILE A 284 8.65 -12.41 7.44
C ILE A 284 10.18 -12.62 7.47
N GLU A 285 10.71 -13.23 8.52
CA GLU A 285 12.13 -13.56 8.61
C GLU A 285 12.57 -14.52 7.49
N LEU A 286 11.80 -15.60 7.30
CA LEU A 286 12.08 -16.61 6.28
C LEU A 286 11.99 -16.04 4.85
N ASN A 287 11.12 -15.07 4.62
CA ASN A 287 11.04 -14.37 3.33
C ASN A 287 12.32 -13.58 3.01
N GLY A 288 13.08 -13.13 4.02
CA GLY A 288 14.39 -12.54 3.88
C GLY A 288 14.44 -11.13 3.28
N ALA A 289 13.30 -10.58 2.84
CA ALA A 289 13.25 -9.26 2.20
C ALA A 289 12.88 -8.18 3.22
N ALA A 290 13.76 -7.19 3.42
CA ALA A 290 13.51 -6.01 4.27
C ALA A 290 12.89 -6.37 5.65
N ILE A 291 13.41 -7.37 6.31
CA ILE A 291 12.85 -8.04 7.50
C ILE A 291 12.38 -7.02 8.54
N GLU A 292 13.28 -6.16 9.02
CA GLU A 292 12.96 -5.19 10.07
C GLU A 292 11.87 -4.18 9.65
N MET A 293 11.90 -3.74 8.40
CA MET A 293 10.87 -2.83 7.89
C MET A 293 9.51 -3.53 7.85
N ASN A 294 9.46 -4.78 7.40
CA ASN A 294 8.23 -5.54 7.29
C ASN A 294 7.65 -5.90 8.66
N LYS A 295 8.49 -6.28 9.62
CA LYS A 295 8.06 -6.48 11.01
C LYS A 295 7.50 -5.19 11.61
N ASN A 296 8.23 -4.08 11.46
CA ASN A 296 7.77 -2.78 11.95
C ASN A 296 6.47 -2.34 11.29
N ALA A 297 6.31 -2.56 9.97
CA ALA A 297 5.07 -2.26 9.27
C ALA A 297 3.89 -3.04 9.85
N PHE A 298 4.06 -4.34 10.06
CA PHE A 298 3.06 -5.19 10.71
C PHE A 298 2.70 -4.68 12.12
N LEU A 299 3.70 -4.38 12.95
CA LEU A 299 3.48 -3.88 14.31
C LEU A 299 2.79 -2.50 14.32
N TRP A 300 3.15 -1.60 13.40
CA TRP A 300 2.47 -0.31 13.27
C TRP A 300 1.03 -0.47 12.78
N GLY A 301 0.76 -1.43 11.91
CA GLY A 301 -0.60 -1.80 11.53
C GLY A 301 -1.43 -2.25 12.73
N ARG A 302 -0.86 -3.07 13.62
CA ARG A 302 -1.50 -3.48 14.88
C ARG A 302 -1.84 -2.27 15.76
N ARG A 303 -0.88 -1.34 15.95
CA ARG A 303 -1.09 -0.11 16.73
C ARG A 303 -2.22 0.73 16.14
N ALA A 304 -2.26 0.88 14.82
CA ALA A 304 -3.32 1.62 14.13
C ALA A 304 -4.70 0.99 14.33
N ALA A 305 -4.79 -0.32 14.48
CA ALA A 305 -6.05 -0.99 14.75
C ALA A 305 -6.53 -0.80 16.20
N VAL A 306 -5.64 -0.50 17.13
CA VAL A 306 -5.96 -0.16 18.53
C VAL A 306 -6.33 1.31 18.66
N ASP A 307 -5.49 2.20 18.11
CA ASP A 307 -5.70 3.65 18.14
C ASP A 307 -5.18 4.30 16.84
N LEU A 308 -6.06 4.38 15.85
CA LEU A 308 -5.73 4.97 14.56
C LEU A 308 -5.37 6.45 14.67
N LYS A 309 -6.14 7.19 15.47
CA LYS A 309 -5.95 8.63 15.63
C LYS A 309 -4.57 8.97 16.18
N ARG A 310 -4.13 8.24 17.19
CA ARG A 310 -2.78 8.41 17.76
C ARG A 310 -1.69 8.09 16.75
N VAL A 311 -1.86 7.03 15.96
CA VAL A 311 -0.90 6.70 14.89
C VAL A 311 -0.86 7.80 13.83
N GLU A 312 -2.00 8.39 13.47
CA GLU A 312 -2.07 9.53 12.55
C GLU A 312 -1.35 10.76 13.10
N GLU A 313 -1.50 11.07 14.39
CA GLU A 313 -0.80 12.16 15.07
C GLU A 313 0.72 11.95 15.06
N ILE A 314 1.19 10.73 15.35
CA ILE A 314 2.61 10.36 15.30
C ILE A 314 3.16 10.47 13.87
N ALA A 315 2.35 10.06 12.88
CA ALA A 315 2.69 10.12 11.47
C ALA A 315 2.55 11.54 10.88
N ALA A 316 1.95 12.50 11.59
CA ALA A 316 1.78 13.85 11.11
C ALA A 316 3.13 14.52 10.83
N PRO A 317 3.26 15.33 9.77
CA PRO A 317 4.49 16.06 9.52
C PRO A 317 4.71 17.04 10.67
N LYS A 318 5.87 16.97 11.32
CA LYS A 318 6.29 18.04 12.22
C LYS A 318 6.48 19.29 11.36
N ILE A 319 5.59 20.27 11.51
CA ILE A 319 5.70 21.56 10.84
C ILE A 319 7.01 22.16 11.37
N ALA A 320 8.04 22.18 10.52
CA ALA A 320 9.19 23.00 10.80
C ALA A 320 8.66 24.44 10.69
N VAL A 321 8.56 25.13 11.82
CA VAL A 321 8.39 26.59 11.82
C VAL A 321 9.50 27.12 10.93
N ALA A 322 9.13 27.73 9.81
CA ALA A 322 10.10 28.33 8.90
C ALA A 322 10.94 29.26 9.72
N SER A 323 12.21 28.92 9.94
CA SER A 323 13.15 29.88 10.51
C SER A 323 13.17 31.06 9.55
N THR A 324 12.71 32.19 10.00
CA THR A 324 12.77 33.45 9.26
C THR A 324 14.19 33.60 8.71
N ILE A 325 14.34 33.56 7.38
CA ILE A 325 15.61 33.85 6.75
C ILE A 325 15.84 35.32 7.08
N LYS A 326 16.74 35.60 8.04
CA LYS A 326 17.25 36.97 8.22
C LYS A 326 18.04 37.29 6.96
N LEU A 327 17.42 38.08 6.07
CA LEU A 327 18.16 38.74 5.02
C LEU A 327 19.20 39.61 5.71
N SER A 328 20.49 39.31 5.50
CA SER A 328 21.55 40.21 5.93
C SER A 328 21.37 41.51 5.15
N GLU A 329 21.13 42.60 5.85
CA GLU A 329 21.27 43.93 5.28
C GLU A 329 22.73 44.11 4.87
N SER A 330 22.96 44.21 3.55
CA SER A 330 24.26 44.58 2.96
C SER A 330 24.43 46.07 2.95
#